data_56895bee18e22898484409d2d54e9127
#
_entry.id   56895bee18e22898484409d2d54e9127
#
_cell.length_a   1.000
_cell.length_b   1.000
_cell.length_c   1.000
_cell.angle_alpha   90.00
_cell.angle_beta   90.00
_cell.angle_gamma   90.00
#
_symmetry.space_group_name_H-M   'P 1'
#
loop_
_entity.id
_entity.type
_entity.pdbx_description
1 polymer ?
#
loop_
_entity_poly.entity_id
_entity_poly.type
_entity_poly.pdbx_seq_one_letter_code
_entity_poly.pdbx_strand_id
1 'polypeptide(L)'
;SLSVSCMTYEASTVSDAVGSDGDDALRTRMMRYTVAAMFFAGFAGKGIRGIFGDIGSLMPMLILLVSFVVLFRISGRSLLLRRFPTTTCLFVAWCALSCAWSVAPLLSAEYTVLSVSLTLVSIAVAVALPLTELVGALILAFQWIIGSSFVLEALVAFFGHGPLAPPIMWGRGLLPASYYWIDGLLLKGGPIQGFPGNRNPLAFVALLLAVCLILRYMQTKRSRLATFLWL
;
A
#
# COMPACT_ATOMS: atom_id res chain seq x y z
N SER A 1 -46.23 -35.04 -6.82
CA SER A 1 -45.33 -34.60 -5.71
C SER A 1 -43.85 -34.44 -6.10
N LEU A 2 -43.45 -34.90 -7.31
CA LEU A 2 -42.04 -34.78 -7.79
C LEU A 2 -41.68 -33.41 -8.35
N SER A 3 -42.62 -32.61 -8.85
CA SER A 3 -42.34 -31.31 -9.48
C SER A 3 -42.04 -30.19 -8.48
N VAL A 4 -42.58 -30.23 -7.28
CA VAL A 4 -42.37 -29.23 -6.24
C VAL A 4 -40.98 -29.38 -5.59
N SER A 5 -40.48 -30.61 -5.47
CA SER A 5 -39.17 -30.90 -4.87
C SER A 5 -38.02 -30.47 -5.80
N CYS A 6 -38.20 -30.47 -7.11
CA CYS A 6 -37.20 -30.02 -8.08
C CYS A 6 -37.09 -28.48 -8.10
N MET A 7 -38.21 -27.75 -8.02
CA MET A 7 -38.21 -26.28 -7.96
C MET A 7 -37.60 -25.72 -6.69
N THR A 8 -37.75 -26.35 -5.54
CA THR A 8 -37.14 -25.91 -4.28
C THR A 8 -35.63 -26.17 -4.25
N TYR A 9 -35.15 -27.22 -4.90
CA TYR A 9 -33.72 -27.51 -5.01
C TYR A 9 -32.99 -26.51 -5.92
N GLU A 10 -33.58 -26.20 -7.11
CA GLU A 10 -32.99 -25.16 -7.99
C GLU A 10 -33.01 -23.78 -7.38
N ALA A 11 -34.03 -23.37 -6.61
CA ALA A 11 -34.09 -22.09 -5.93
C ALA A 11 -33.05 -21.97 -4.84
N SER A 12 -32.76 -23.05 -4.09
CA SER A 12 -31.70 -23.04 -3.05
C SER A 12 -30.30 -22.94 -3.65
N THR A 13 -30.02 -23.65 -4.74
CA THR A 13 -28.71 -23.61 -5.42
C THR A 13 -28.42 -22.25 -6.07
N VAL A 14 -29.44 -21.59 -6.61
CA VAL A 14 -29.31 -20.23 -7.17
C VAL A 14 -29.12 -19.19 -6.06
N SER A 15 -29.80 -19.33 -4.94
CA SER A 15 -29.62 -18.43 -3.78
C SER A 15 -28.23 -18.55 -3.18
N ASP A 16 -27.70 -19.77 -3.06
CA ASP A 16 -26.36 -20.02 -2.51
C ASP A 16 -25.26 -19.54 -3.47
N ALA A 17 -25.46 -19.66 -4.78
CA ALA A 17 -24.53 -19.15 -5.78
C ALA A 17 -24.49 -17.62 -5.81
N VAL A 18 -25.63 -16.94 -5.68
CA VAL A 18 -25.70 -15.46 -5.62
C VAL A 18 -25.10 -14.92 -4.32
N GLY A 19 -25.26 -15.64 -3.21
CA GLY A 19 -24.64 -15.27 -1.92
C GLY A 19 -23.11 -15.38 -1.97
N SER A 20 -22.57 -16.44 -2.57
CA SER A 20 -21.13 -16.69 -2.66
C SER A 20 -20.39 -15.64 -3.53
N ASP A 21 -20.99 -15.21 -4.63
CA ASP A 21 -20.40 -14.18 -5.53
C ASP A 21 -20.32 -12.82 -4.84
N GLY A 22 -21.30 -12.46 -4.02
CA GLY A 22 -21.30 -11.21 -3.24
C GLY A 22 -20.21 -11.19 -2.18
N ASP A 23 -20.03 -12.30 -1.49
CA ASP A 23 -19.01 -12.43 -0.44
C ASP A 23 -17.59 -12.40 -1.00
N ASP A 24 -17.34 -13.03 -2.14
CA ASP A 24 -16.03 -13.02 -2.79
C ASP A 24 -15.68 -11.65 -3.36
N ALA A 25 -16.64 -10.92 -3.90
CA ALA A 25 -16.47 -9.54 -4.34
C ALA A 25 -16.15 -8.62 -3.15
N LEU A 26 -16.83 -8.78 -2.02
CA LEU A 26 -16.56 -8.02 -0.80
C LEU A 26 -15.16 -8.31 -0.25
N ARG A 27 -14.77 -9.58 -0.17
CA ARG A 27 -13.42 -10.00 0.29
C ARG A 27 -12.32 -9.42 -0.60
N THR A 28 -12.49 -9.46 -1.91
CA THR A 28 -11.53 -8.88 -2.87
C THR A 28 -11.44 -7.37 -2.70
N ARG A 29 -12.56 -6.68 -2.48
CA ARG A 29 -12.58 -5.25 -2.20
C ARG A 29 -11.86 -4.92 -0.89
N MET A 30 -12.14 -5.64 0.21
CA MET A 30 -11.48 -5.46 1.50
C MET A 30 -9.97 -5.70 1.36
N MET A 31 -9.55 -6.76 0.69
CA MET A 31 -8.15 -7.04 0.42
C MET A 31 -7.47 -5.90 -0.34
N ARG A 32 -8.11 -5.34 -1.37
CA ARG A 32 -7.58 -4.20 -2.12
C ARG A 32 -7.38 -2.96 -1.25
N TYR A 33 -8.35 -2.62 -0.38
CA TYR A 33 -8.22 -1.48 0.52
C TYR A 33 -7.14 -1.70 1.59
N THR A 34 -7.05 -2.91 2.15
CA THR A 34 -5.99 -3.27 3.11
C THR A 34 -4.61 -3.14 2.46
N VAL A 35 -4.43 -3.67 1.25
CA VAL A 35 -3.17 -3.55 0.50
C VAL A 35 -2.87 -2.09 0.15
N ALA A 36 -3.88 -1.30 -0.25
CA ALA A 36 -3.70 0.14 -0.48
C ALA A 36 -3.25 0.87 0.79
N ALA A 37 -3.85 0.56 1.95
CA ALA A 37 -3.44 1.13 3.24
C ALA A 37 -2.02 0.70 3.63
N MET A 38 -1.61 -0.54 3.34
CA MET A 38 -0.23 -1.01 3.56
C MET A 38 0.78 -0.23 2.69
N PHE A 39 0.48 -0.01 1.41
CA PHE A 39 1.32 0.82 0.53
C PHE A 39 1.35 2.27 1.00
N PHE A 40 0.20 2.84 1.39
CA PHE A 40 0.15 4.16 2.00
C PHE A 40 1.08 4.23 3.22
N ALA A 41 0.95 3.30 4.16
CA ALA A 41 1.78 3.26 5.37
C ALA A 41 3.28 3.11 5.06
N GLY A 42 3.63 2.30 4.06
CA GLY A 42 5.01 2.11 3.64
C GLY A 42 5.63 3.37 3.03
N PHE A 43 4.95 4.03 2.09
CA PHE A 43 5.46 5.24 1.42
C PHE A 43 5.31 6.51 2.27
N ALA A 44 4.34 6.56 3.16
CA ALA A 44 4.08 7.67 4.08
C ALA A 44 4.72 7.47 5.47
N GLY A 45 5.60 6.50 5.63
CA GLY A 45 6.13 6.06 6.93
C GLY A 45 6.77 7.16 7.77
N LYS A 46 7.42 8.17 7.16
CA LYS A 46 7.95 9.33 7.88
C LYS A 46 6.82 10.18 8.47
N GLY A 47 5.73 10.37 7.74
CA GLY A 47 4.54 11.05 8.22
C GLY A 47 3.88 10.33 9.39
N ILE A 48 3.68 9.02 9.27
CA ILE A 48 3.10 8.19 10.33
C ILE A 48 3.97 8.24 11.59
N ARG A 49 5.30 8.13 11.45
CA ARG A 49 6.23 8.29 12.58
C ARG A 49 6.20 9.69 13.18
N GLY A 50 5.99 10.72 12.39
CA GLY A 50 5.83 12.10 12.85
C GLY A 50 4.59 12.30 13.74
N ILE A 51 3.53 11.51 13.52
CA ILE A 51 2.28 11.56 14.29
C ILE A 51 2.39 10.70 15.56
N PHE A 52 2.79 9.43 15.41
CA PHE A 52 2.71 8.42 16.46
C PHE A 52 4.05 8.14 17.16
N GLY A 53 5.16 8.68 16.65
CA GLY A 53 6.51 8.33 17.07
C GLY A 53 6.99 7.00 16.48
N ASP A 54 8.23 6.64 16.76
CA ASP A 54 8.84 5.43 16.19
C ASP A 54 8.13 4.16 16.68
N ILE A 55 7.89 4.04 17.98
CA ILE A 55 7.21 2.87 18.58
C ILE A 55 5.73 2.88 18.24
N GLY A 56 5.05 4.03 18.36
CA GLY A 56 3.61 4.14 18.09
C GLY A 56 3.25 3.85 16.62
N SER A 57 4.17 4.11 15.69
CA SER A 57 3.97 3.81 14.26
C SER A 57 3.94 2.31 13.94
N LEU A 58 4.45 1.46 14.83
CA LEU A 58 4.38 0.00 14.67
C LEU A 58 2.94 -0.52 14.82
N MET A 59 2.11 0.12 15.64
CA MET A 59 0.74 -0.33 15.90
C MET A 59 -0.14 -0.32 14.63
N PRO A 60 -0.29 0.78 13.87
CA PRO A 60 -1.08 0.75 12.65
C PRO A 60 -0.49 -0.20 11.60
N MET A 61 0.84 -0.35 11.51
CA MET A 61 1.47 -1.29 10.61
C MET A 61 1.15 -2.74 10.99
N LEU A 62 1.18 -3.06 12.29
CA LEU A 62 0.84 -4.39 12.79
C LEU A 62 -0.65 -4.71 12.55
N ILE A 63 -1.55 -3.77 12.80
CA ILE A 63 -2.98 -3.93 12.53
C ILE A 63 -3.22 -4.23 11.05
N LEU A 64 -2.57 -3.50 10.14
CA LEU A 64 -2.69 -3.72 8.70
C LEU A 64 -2.14 -5.08 8.29
N LEU A 65 -1.00 -5.48 8.84
CA LEU A 65 -0.40 -6.79 8.57
C LEU A 65 -1.30 -7.93 9.05
N VAL A 66 -1.82 -7.84 10.27
CA VAL A 66 -2.76 -8.84 10.82
C VAL A 66 -4.03 -8.91 9.99
N SER A 67 -4.61 -7.76 9.63
CA SER A 67 -5.80 -7.69 8.77
C SER A 67 -5.54 -8.34 7.41
N PHE A 68 -4.38 -8.09 6.81
CA PHE A 68 -3.98 -8.72 5.55
C PHE A 68 -3.85 -10.24 5.70
N VAL A 69 -3.17 -10.72 6.75
CA VAL A 69 -2.99 -12.17 6.99
C VAL A 69 -4.33 -12.86 7.20
N VAL A 70 -5.23 -12.27 7.97
CA VAL A 70 -6.58 -12.80 8.20
C VAL A 70 -7.36 -12.90 6.89
N LEU A 71 -7.40 -11.82 6.10
CA LEU A 71 -8.08 -11.81 4.80
C LEU A 71 -7.46 -12.82 3.81
N PHE A 72 -6.13 -12.93 3.81
CA PHE A 72 -5.40 -13.89 2.98
C PHE A 72 -5.79 -15.34 3.34
N ARG A 73 -5.86 -15.67 4.64
CA ARG A 73 -6.28 -16.99 5.12
C ARG A 73 -7.73 -17.32 4.78
N ILE A 74 -8.65 -16.37 5.02
CA ILE A 74 -10.08 -16.54 4.72
C ILE A 74 -10.32 -16.72 3.21
N SER A 75 -9.48 -16.12 2.37
CA SER A 75 -9.58 -16.27 0.90
C SER A 75 -9.12 -17.63 0.39
N GLY A 76 -8.73 -18.58 1.25
CA GLY A 76 -8.30 -19.94 0.87
C GLY A 76 -7.04 -19.98 0.00
N ARG A 77 -6.33 -18.87 -0.12
CA ARG A 77 -5.12 -18.78 -0.95
C ARG A 77 -3.92 -19.32 -0.19
N SER A 78 -3.08 -20.10 -0.88
CA SER A 78 -1.86 -20.66 -0.29
C SER A 78 -0.62 -20.08 -0.99
N LEU A 79 0.41 -19.80 -0.20
CA LEU A 79 1.74 -19.47 -0.72
C LEU A 79 2.38 -20.79 -1.20
N LEU A 80 2.32 -21.03 -2.51
CA LEU A 80 3.02 -22.16 -3.11
C LEU A 80 4.51 -21.80 -3.24
N LEU A 81 5.35 -22.47 -2.47
CA LEU A 81 6.83 -22.31 -2.49
C LEU A 81 7.41 -22.42 -3.91
N ARG A 82 6.74 -23.17 -4.81
CA ARG A 82 7.17 -23.35 -6.21
C ARG A 82 7.10 -22.07 -7.07
N ARG A 83 6.49 -21.00 -6.57
CA ARG A 83 6.36 -19.69 -7.26
C ARG A 83 7.29 -18.60 -6.71
N PHE A 84 8.21 -18.95 -5.81
CA PHE A 84 9.16 -17.95 -5.30
C PHE A 84 10.12 -17.53 -6.40
N PRO A 85 10.29 -16.24 -6.65
CA PRO A 85 11.22 -15.74 -7.66
C PRO A 85 12.66 -16.00 -7.20
N THR A 86 13.36 -16.86 -7.93
CA THR A 86 14.73 -17.31 -7.61
C THR A 86 15.70 -16.13 -7.43
N THR A 87 15.58 -15.11 -8.30
CA THR A 87 16.42 -13.90 -8.23
C THR A 87 16.24 -13.14 -6.92
N THR A 88 15.01 -13.01 -6.45
CA THR A 88 14.70 -12.35 -5.17
C THR A 88 15.24 -13.16 -3.99
N CYS A 89 15.11 -14.50 -4.03
CA CYS A 89 15.67 -15.36 -3.00
C CYS A 89 17.20 -15.27 -2.95
N LEU A 90 17.86 -15.24 -4.10
CA LEU A 90 19.31 -15.04 -4.19
C LEU A 90 19.74 -13.68 -3.64
N PHE A 91 19.01 -12.62 -3.96
CA PHE A 91 19.28 -11.28 -3.42
C PHE A 91 19.17 -11.25 -1.89
N VAL A 92 18.09 -11.80 -1.34
CA VAL A 92 17.89 -11.87 0.12
C VAL A 92 18.96 -12.73 0.79
N ALA A 93 19.33 -13.86 0.18
CA ALA A 93 20.41 -14.71 0.68
C ALA A 93 21.76 -13.97 0.66
N TRP A 94 22.03 -13.18 -0.37
CA TRP A 94 23.21 -12.33 -0.44
C TRP A 94 23.22 -11.26 0.65
N CYS A 95 22.09 -10.60 0.91
CA CYS A 95 21.94 -9.66 2.03
C CYS A 95 22.22 -10.33 3.38
N ALA A 96 21.70 -11.53 3.60
CA ALA A 96 21.97 -12.29 4.83
C ALA A 96 23.46 -12.67 4.97
N LEU A 97 24.07 -13.11 3.88
CA LEU A 97 25.49 -13.47 3.86
C LEU A 97 26.39 -12.25 4.13
N SER A 98 26.01 -11.06 3.63
CA SER A 98 26.77 -9.84 3.80
C SER A 98 26.89 -9.40 5.27
N CYS A 99 26.04 -9.87 6.17
CA CYS A 99 26.16 -9.61 7.60
C CYS A 99 27.49 -10.15 8.19
N ALA A 100 28.07 -11.20 7.58
CA ALA A 100 29.28 -11.84 8.07
C ALA A 100 30.53 -10.96 8.00
N TRP A 101 30.58 -10.02 7.07
CA TRP A 101 31.71 -9.06 6.89
C TRP A 101 31.31 -7.60 7.11
N SER A 102 30.14 -7.35 7.65
CA SER A 102 29.67 -6.00 7.93
C SER A 102 30.44 -5.35 9.07
N VAL A 103 30.72 -4.05 8.96
CA VAL A 103 31.28 -3.23 10.05
C VAL A 103 30.32 -3.10 11.23
N ALA A 104 28.97 -3.23 10.97
CA ALA A 104 27.93 -3.18 11.97
C ALA A 104 26.98 -4.40 11.81
N PRO A 105 27.40 -5.61 12.26
CA PRO A 105 26.67 -6.84 11.94
C PRO A 105 25.25 -6.89 12.50
N LEU A 106 25.01 -6.36 13.70
CA LEU A 106 23.67 -6.31 14.29
C LEU A 106 22.71 -5.42 13.47
N LEU A 107 23.16 -4.24 13.05
CA LEU A 107 22.38 -3.34 12.22
C LEU A 107 22.09 -3.96 10.84
N SER A 108 23.10 -4.62 10.24
CA SER A 108 22.92 -5.35 8.98
C SER A 108 21.95 -6.50 9.11
N ALA A 109 21.97 -7.23 10.22
CA ALA A 109 21.01 -8.32 10.50
C ALA A 109 19.58 -7.76 10.64
N GLU A 110 19.39 -6.64 11.35
CA GLU A 110 18.08 -5.97 11.47
C GLU A 110 17.51 -5.60 10.10
N TYR A 111 18.31 -4.94 9.25
CA TYR A 111 17.87 -4.58 7.89
C TYR A 111 17.64 -5.82 7.00
N THR A 112 18.38 -6.89 7.22
CA THR A 112 18.16 -8.16 6.50
C THR A 112 16.82 -8.78 6.89
N VAL A 113 16.51 -8.86 8.19
CA VAL A 113 15.21 -9.35 8.68
C VAL A 113 14.06 -8.50 8.13
N LEU A 114 14.22 -7.18 8.11
CA LEU A 114 13.23 -6.28 7.51
C LEU A 114 13.05 -6.55 6.01
N SER A 115 14.14 -6.74 5.26
CA SER A 115 14.11 -7.04 3.83
C SER A 115 13.44 -8.38 3.53
N VAL A 116 13.73 -9.42 4.32
CA VAL A 116 13.05 -10.72 4.25
C VAL A 116 11.54 -10.56 4.47
N SER A 117 11.17 -9.85 5.53
CA SER A 117 9.77 -9.63 5.91
C SER A 117 9.01 -8.88 4.80
N LEU A 118 9.59 -7.80 4.26
CA LEU A 118 9.01 -7.04 3.14
C LEU A 118 8.88 -7.90 1.88
N THR A 119 9.87 -8.74 1.60
CA THR A 119 9.83 -9.67 0.46
C THR A 119 8.69 -10.67 0.59
N LEU A 120 8.53 -11.28 1.76
CA LEU A 120 7.44 -12.23 2.01
C LEU A 120 6.07 -11.57 1.88
N VAL A 121 5.89 -10.38 2.45
CA VAL A 121 4.65 -9.60 2.33
C VAL A 121 4.38 -9.25 0.87
N SER A 122 5.39 -8.82 0.12
CA SER A 122 5.24 -8.47 -1.30
C SER A 122 4.82 -9.66 -2.16
N ILE A 123 5.39 -10.83 -1.91
CA ILE A 123 5.01 -12.08 -2.59
C ILE A 123 3.56 -12.46 -2.20
N ALA A 124 3.21 -12.38 -0.93
CA ALA A 124 1.85 -12.66 -0.46
C ALA A 124 0.82 -11.72 -1.10
N VAL A 125 1.12 -10.42 -1.21
CA VAL A 125 0.27 -9.43 -1.90
C VAL A 125 0.12 -9.77 -3.38
N ALA A 126 1.21 -10.14 -4.06
CA ALA A 126 1.18 -10.51 -5.48
C ALA A 126 0.37 -11.79 -5.74
N VAL A 127 0.31 -12.71 -4.78
CA VAL A 127 -0.53 -13.93 -4.85
C VAL A 127 -1.98 -13.60 -4.47
N ALA A 128 -2.18 -12.64 -3.56
CA ALA A 128 -3.50 -12.30 -3.02
C ALA A 128 -4.38 -11.54 -4.02
N LEU A 129 -3.81 -10.72 -4.90
CA LEU A 129 -4.57 -9.88 -5.82
C LEU A 129 -4.17 -10.13 -7.28
N PRO A 130 -5.14 -10.16 -8.20
CA PRO A 130 -4.83 -10.09 -9.62
C PRO A 130 -4.20 -8.74 -9.95
N LEU A 131 -3.41 -8.69 -11.02
CA LEU A 131 -2.63 -7.49 -11.39
C LEU A 131 -3.50 -6.23 -11.52
N THR A 132 -4.72 -6.36 -12.05
CA THR A 132 -5.66 -5.24 -12.18
C THR A 132 -6.07 -4.64 -10.85
N GLU A 133 -6.34 -5.49 -9.85
CA GLU A 133 -6.70 -5.08 -8.50
C GLU A 133 -5.49 -4.53 -7.74
N LEU A 134 -4.32 -5.12 -7.94
CA LEU A 134 -3.05 -4.62 -7.37
C LEU A 134 -2.72 -3.22 -7.89
N VAL A 135 -2.82 -3.00 -9.21
CA VAL A 135 -2.64 -1.65 -9.80
C VAL A 135 -3.69 -0.69 -9.26
N GLY A 136 -4.93 -1.14 -9.09
CA GLY A 136 -5.99 -0.34 -8.45
C GLY A 136 -5.67 0.05 -7.00
N ALA A 137 -5.10 -0.87 -6.22
CA ALA A 137 -4.66 -0.61 -4.84
C ALA A 137 -3.51 0.40 -4.79
N LEU A 138 -2.53 0.29 -5.69
CA LEU A 138 -1.41 1.24 -5.81
C LEU A 138 -1.89 2.65 -6.18
N ILE A 139 -2.77 2.76 -7.20
CA ILE A 139 -3.37 4.04 -7.58
C ILE A 139 -4.05 4.69 -6.38
N LEU A 140 -4.86 3.93 -5.65
CA LEU A 140 -5.59 4.43 -4.48
C LEU A 140 -4.63 4.91 -3.38
N ALA A 141 -3.60 4.12 -3.06
CA ALA A 141 -2.59 4.49 -2.07
C ALA A 141 -1.86 5.79 -2.44
N PHE A 142 -1.42 5.90 -3.70
CA PHE A 142 -0.69 7.08 -4.17
C PHE A 142 -1.57 8.31 -4.28
N GLN A 143 -2.84 8.16 -4.65
CA GLN A 143 -3.83 9.24 -4.60
C GLN A 143 -4.05 9.74 -3.16
N TRP A 144 -4.12 8.85 -2.18
CA TRP A 144 -4.22 9.25 -0.77
C TRP A 144 -2.97 10.02 -0.30
N ILE A 145 -1.76 9.56 -0.67
CA ILE A 145 -0.52 10.25 -0.30
C ILE A 145 -0.47 11.65 -0.92
N ILE A 146 -0.71 11.76 -2.21
CA ILE A 146 -0.66 13.04 -2.93
C ILE A 146 -1.79 13.96 -2.44
N GLY A 147 -3.02 13.45 -2.35
CA GLY A 147 -4.18 14.21 -1.88
C GLY A 147 -3.99 14.75 -0.48
N SER A 148 -3.59 13.89 0.48
CA SER A 148 -3.30 14.34 1.84
C SER A 148 -2.14 15.34 1.90
N SER A 149 -1.12 15.18 1.06
CA SER A 149 0.01 16.12 0.98
C SER A 149 -0.44 17.51 0.51
N PHE A 150 -1.27 17.58 -0.54
CA PHE A 150 -1.82 18.85 -1.01
C PHE A 150 -2.75 19.50 0.01
N VAL A 151 -3.60 18.71 0.66
CA VAL A 151 -4.50 19.21 1.72
C VAL A 151 -3.70 19.81 2.87
N LEU A 152 -2.67 19.11 3.35
CA LEU A 152 -1.83 19.59 4.45
C LEU A 152 -1.05 20.86 4.05
N GLU A 153 -0.45 20.90 2.86
CA GLU A 153 0.24 22.10 2.37
C GLU A 153 -0.72 23.29 2.19
N ALA A 154 -1.92 23.05 1.69
CA ALA A 154 -2.94 24.08 1.56
C ALA A 154 -3.37 24.62 2.93
N LEU A 155 -3.64 23.73 3.89
CA LEU A 155 -4.00 24.13 5.25
C LEU A 155 -2.91 25.01 5.89
N VAL A 156 -1.64 24.62 5.74
CA VAL A 156 -0.52 25.42 6.29
C VAL A 156 -0.32 26.71 5.51
N ALA A 157 -0.48 26.71 4.20
CA ALA A 157 -0.33 27.91 3.38
C ALA A 157 -1.42 28.97 3.63
N PHE A 158 -2.67 28.54 3.90
CA PHE A 158 -3.80 29.46 4.10
C PHE A 158 -4.02 29.83 5.57
N PHE A 159 -3.78 28.93 6.51
CA PHE A 159 -4.11 29.10 7.92
C PHE A 159 -2.90 29.05 8.85
N GLY A 160 -1.74 28.60 8.37
CA GLY A 160 -0.52 28.48 9.17
C GLY A 160 0.24 29.80 9.32
N HIS A 161 0.89 29.96 10.47
CA HIS A 161 1.76 31.11 10.72
C HIS A 161 3.25 30.80 10.47
N GLY A 162 3.54 29.69 9.77
CA GLY A 162 4.89 29.24 9.45
C GLY A 162 4.99 27.74 9.20
N PRO A 163 6.20 27.20 9.04
CA PRO A 163 6.41 25.78 8.79
C PRO A 163 5.85 24.91 9.92
N LEU A 164 5.20 23.79 9.57
CA LEU A 164 4.59 22.87 10.52
C LEU A 164 5.58 21.75 10.89
N ALA A 165 5.92 21.65 12.18
CA ALA A 165 6.67 20.51 12.71
C ALA A 165 5.76 19.30 12.95
N PRO A 166 6.27 18.06 12.87
CA PRO A 166 5.51 16.86 13.24
C PRO A 166 4.99 16.97 14.69
N PRO A 167 3.79 16.44 15.00
CA PRO A 167 3.19 16.51 16.34
C PRO A 167 4.12 16.02 17.46
N ILE A 168 4.93 15.00 17.22
CA ILE A 168 5.88 14.45 18.19
C ILE A 168 7.01 15.46 18.56
N MET A 169 7.21 16.48 17.76
CA MET A 169 8.23 17.52 17.97
C MET A 169 7.65 18.81 18.58
N TRP A 170 6.34 18.87 18.81
CA TRP A 170 5.71 20.05 19.37
C TRP A 170 6.23 20.32 20.78
N GLY A 171 6.47 21.58 21.09
CA GLY A 171 7.02 22.01 22.38
C GLY A 171 8.55 21.91 22.53
N ARG A 172 9.28 21.44 21.50
CA ARG A 172 10.76 21.32 21.57
C ARG A 172 11.53 22.59 21.19
N GLY A 173 10.84 23.74 21.01
CA GLY A 173 11.47 24.99 20.63
C GLY A 173 11.83 25.08 19.14
N LEU A 174 12.83 25.90 18.79
CA LEU A 174 13.27 26.07 17.40
C LEU A 174 13.95 24.79 16.90
N LEU A 175 13.39 24.23 15.83
CA LEU A 175 13.91 23.03 15.19
C LEU A 175 14.73 23.40 13.93
N PRO A 176 15.77 22.62 13.58
CA PRO A 176 16.43 22.74 12.28
C PRO A 176 15.42 22.58 11.12
N ALA A 177 15.66 23.27 10.01
CA ALA A 177 14.75 23.28 8.86
C ALA A 177 14.40 21.87 8.32
N SER A 178 15.32 20.91 8.46
CA SER A 178 15.11 19.50 8.04
C SER A 178 14.09 18.72 8.87
N TYR A 179 13.71 19.23 10.04
CA TYR A 179 12.72 18.60 10.92
C TYR A 179 11.29 19.03 10.64
N TYR A 180 11.11 20.17 9.94
CA TYR A 180 9.76 20.58 9.55
C TYR A 180 9.18 19.63 8.52
N TRP A 181 7.91 19.36 8.69
CA TRP A 181 7.16 18.41 7.87
C TRP A 181 6.57 19.07 6.64
N ILE A 182 6.06 20.30 6.81
CA ILE A 182 5.37 21.07 5.80
C ILE A 182 5.85 22.51 5.89
N ASP A 183 6.34 23.04 4.77
CA ASP A 183 6.89 24.39 4.74
C ASP A 183 5.84 25.47 4.40
N GLY A 184 4.65 25.07 3.93
CA GLY A 184 3.58 25.99 3.53
C GLY A 184 3.96 26.86 2.33
N LEU A 185 4.78 26.33 1.43
CA LEU A 185 5.31 27.07 0.28
C LEU A 185 4.42 26.97 -0.98
N LEU A 186 3.25 26.33 -0.89
CA LEU A 186 2.35 26.09 -2.02
C LEU A 186 2.03 27.39 -2.80
N LEU A 187 1.68 28.46 -2.09
CA LEU A 187 1.34 29.75 -2.70
C LEU A 187 2.57 30.57 -3.14
N LYS A 188 3.76 30.22 -2.65
CA LYS A 188 5.02 30.90 -2.98
C LYS A 188 5.78 30.23 -4.12
N GLY A 189 5.21 29.16 -4.72
CA GLY A 189 5.85 28.38 -5.78
C GLY A 189 7.05 27.55 -5.32
N GLY A 190 7.15 27.26 -4.01
CA GLY A 190 8.20 26.42 -3.44
C GLY A 190 7.89 24.93 -3.53
N PRO A 191 8.85 24.07 -3.19
CA PRO A 191 8.68 22.62 -3.23
C PRO A 191 7.73 22.13 -2.15
N ILE A 192 6.81 21.24 -2.51
CA ILE A 192 5.88 20.59 -1.60
C ILE A 192 6.59 19.39 -0.96
N GLN A 193 6.59 19.30 0.37
CA GLN A 193 7.12 18.15 1.12
C GLN A 193 6.02 17.13 1.43
N GLY A 194 4.85 17.61 1.83
CA GLY A 194 3.63 16.85 2.05
C GLY A 194 3.76 15.79 3.14
N PHE A 195 2.82 14.85 3.11
CA PHE A 195 2.72 13.80 4.13
C PHE A 195 3.99 12.93 4.28
N PRO A 196 4.75 12.58 3.22
CA PRO A 196 6.04 11.90 3.37
C PRO A 196 7.12 12.73 4.07
N GLY A 197 6.91 14.05 4.29
CA GLY A 197 7.84 14.95 4.94
C GLY A 197 9.17 15.14 4.18
N ASN A 198 9.15 14.88 2.87
CA ASN A 198 10.28 15.12 1.97
C ASN A 198 9.77 15.14 0.51
N ARG A 199 10.24 16.11 -0.27
CA ARG A 199 9.88 16.29 -1.68
C ARG A 199 10.27 15.11 -2.59
N ASN A 200 11.42 14.46 -2.32
CA ASN A 200 11.91 13.36 -3.18
C ASN A 200 11.01 12.12 -3.13
N PRO A 201 10.64 11.57 -1.97
CA PRO A 201 9.64 10.51 -1.90
C PRO A 201 8.29 10.91 -2.51
N LEU A 202 7.83 12.16 -2.33
CA LEU A 202 6.57 12.62 -2.90
C LEU A 202 6.63 12.64 -4.44
N ALA A 203 7.74 13.14 -5.02
CA ALA A 203 7.95 13.12 -6.47
C ALA A 203 8.02 11.69 -7.02
N PHE A 204 8.65 10.76 -6.29
CA PHE A 204 8.70 9.35 -6.66
C PHE A 204 7.31 8.71 -6.65
N VAL A 205 6.50 8.98 -5.62
CA VAL A 205 5.10 8.53 -5.56
C VAL A 205 4.28 9.09 -6.73
N ALA A 206 4.47 10.38 -7.08
CA ALA A 206 3.80 10.98 -8.22
C ALA A 206 4.18 10.31 -9.56
N LEU A 207 5.46 9.98 -9.74
CA LEU A 207 5.93 9.22 -10.90
C LEU A 207 5.31 7.83 -10.96
N LEU A 208 5.29 7.11 -9.83
CA LEU A 208 4.67 5.78 -9.77
C LEU A 208 3.16 5.84 -10.04
N LEU A 209 2.46 6.86 -9.53
CA LEU A 209 1.05 7.07 -9.85
C LEU A 209 0.84 7.27 -11.35
N ALA A 210 1.65 8.11 -12.00
CA ALA A 210 1.57 8.33 -13.43
C ALA A 210 1.76 7.01 -14.21
N VAL A 211 2.76 6.21 -13.86
CA VAL A 211 3.00 4.88 -14.47
C VAL A 211 1.79 3.97 -14.27
N CYS A 212 1.24 3.87 -13.06
CA CYS A 212 0.06 3.04 -12.77
C CYS A 212 -1.18 3.49 -13.57
N LEU A 213 -1.38 4.81 -13.72
CA LEU A 213 -2.49 5.35 -14.51
C LEU A 213 -2.33 5.04 -16.01
N ILE A 214 -1.11 5.13 -16.54
CA ILE A 214 -0.81 4.75 -17.93
C ILE A 214 -1.09 3.25 -18.14
N LEU A 215 -0.60 2.39 -17.25
CA LEU A 215 -0.86 0.95 -17.31
C LEU A 215 -2.35 0.64 -17.28
N ARG A 216 -3.11 1.27 -16.40
CA ARG A 216 -4.56 1.12 -16.33
C ARG A 216 -5.27 1.59 -17.59
N TYR A 217 -4.85 2.72 -18.15
CA TYR A 217 -5.37 3.23 -19.42
C TYR A 217 -5.13 2.25 -20.58
N MET A 218 -3.91 1.73 -20.69
CA MET A 218 -3.55 0.74 -21.72
C MET A 218 -4.36 -0.56 -21.59
N GLN A 219 -4.55 -1.05 -20.36
CA GLN A 219 -5.39 -2.23 -20.10
C GLN A 219 -6.84 -2.01 -20.54
N THR A 220 -7.41 -0.85 -20.19
CA THR A 220 -8.79 -0.50 -20.54
C THR A 220 -8.98 -0.35 -22.06
N LYS A 221 -8.01 0.27 -22.74
CA LYS A 221 -8.04 0.44 -24.20
C LYS A 221 -7.94 -0.90 -24.92
N ARG A 222 -7.06 -1.79 -24.46
CA ARG A 222 -6.90 -3.14 -25.02
C ARG A 222 -8.16 -3.98 -24.84
N SER A 223 -8.83 -3.90 -23.70
CA SER A 223 -10.10 -4.56 -23.44
C SER A 223 -11.19 -4.08 -24.41
N ARG A 224 -11.34 -2.77 -24.61
CA ARG A 224 -12.32 -2.20 -25.56
C ARG A 224 -12.05 -2.61 -27.00
N LEU A 225 -10.79 -2.62 -27.43
CA LEU A 225 -10.40 -3.07 -28.77
C LEU A 225 -10.70 -4.56 -28.98
N ALA A 226 -10.41 -5.40 -27.98
CA ALA A 226 -10.75 -6.81 -28.05
C ALA A 226 -12.27 -7.03 -28.17
N THR A 227 -13.07 -6.32 -27.38
CA THR A 227 -14.54 -6.40 -27.47
C THR A 227 -15.04 -5.93 -28.82
N PHE A 228 -14.44 -4.92 -29.44
CA PHE A 228 -14.84 -4.42 -30.75
C PHE A 228 -14.45 -5.36 -31.91
N LEU A 229 -13.38 -6.16 -31.74
CA LEU A 229 -12.93 -7.12 -32.75
C LEU A 229 -13.70 -8.46 -32.69
N TRP A 230 -14.47 -8.73 -31.63
CA TRP A 230 -15.29 -9.93 -31.46
C TRP A 230 -16.78 -9.68 -31.72
N LEU A 231 -17.21 -8.46 -32.04
CA LEU A 231 -18.53 -8.09 -32.55
C LEU A 231 -18.48 -7.89 -34.06
#